data_2a50c2d88ac65b84f720bd72be2f0e86
#
_entry.id   2a50c2d88ac65b84f720bd72be2f0e86
#
_cell.length_a   1.000
_cell.length_b   1.000
_cell.length_c   1.000
_cell.angle_alpha   90.00
_cell.angle_beta   90.00
_cell.angle_gamma   90.00
#
_symmetry.space_group_name_H-M   'P 1'
#
loop_
_entity.id
_entity.type
_entity.pdbx_description
1 polymer ?
#
loop_
_entity_poly.entity_id
_entity_poly.type
_entity_poly.pdbx_seq_one_letter_code
_entity_poly.pdbx_strand_id
1 'polypeptide(L)'
;MEKDSLDKKLPWENRLSIFRFVQNPLKYVTDEDEFDCLPDRIPLRHDVGMYFPAYDDYMDYYQFDKEINPEFIKRLADMFQAYVNRGNINAKIEFYNLLKGFPIINYHRDFIDELATRKVVITPQMKELGRWMVMETPDREVVKMGIILLGVSHDIESIPLLKSIAKHGEFTYYVGLALYEMIPQWDLMLIDIIEPLYYWGRIMAVILLLDY
;
A
#
# COMPACT_ATOMS: atom_id res chain seq x y z
N MET A 1 9.81 12.57 39.80
CA MET A 1 9.35 13.36 38.66
C MET A 1 10.28 13.01 37.52
N GLU A 2 9.98 12.34 36.50
CA GLU A 2 8.82 11.67 35.90
C GLU A 2 9.38 10.47 35.13
N LYS A 3 9.11 9.25 35.58
CA LYS A 3 9.30 8.03 34.81
C LYS A 3 7.93 7.64 34.27
N ASP A 4 7.52 8.28 33.19
CA ASP A 4 6.38 7.86 32.37
C ASP A 4 6.74 7.93 30.88
N SER A 5 7.87 7.32 30.52
CA SER A 5 8.04 6.79 29.16
C SER A 5 7.50 5.36 29.18
N LEU A 6 6.18 5.22 29.33
CA LEU A 6 5.50 3.97 28.99
C LEU A 6 5.95 3.56 27.60
N ASP A 7 6.53 2.36 27.49
CA ASP A 7 6.85 1.66 26.25
C ASP A 7 5.60 1.62 25.34
N LYS A 8 5.39 2.68 24.60
CA LYS A 8 4.28 2.77 23.67
C LYS A 8 4.63 1.86 22.51
N LYS A 9 4.13 0.62 22.58
CA LYS A 9 4.31 -0.39 21.54
C LYS A 9 3.97 0.21 20.17
N LEU A 10 4.90 0.09 19.22
CA LEU A 10 4.71 0.61 17.88
C LEU A 10 3.59 -0.18 17.15
N PRO A 11 2.76 0.46 16.32
CA PRO A 11 1.60 -0.18 15.70
C PRO A 11 1.92 -1.41 14.86
N TRP A 12 3.14 -1.50 14.35
CA TRP A 12 3.65 -2.60 13.52
C TRP A 12 4.47 -3.63 14.30
N GLU A 13 4.77 -3.36 15.57
CA GLU A 13 5.68 -4.18 16.36
C GLU A 13 5.07 -5.53 16.75
N ASN A 14 5.88 -6.60 16.65
CA ASN A 14 5.47 -7.98 16.96
C ASN A 14 4.26 -8.49 16.16
N ARG A 15 4.05 -7.97 14.97
CA ARG A 15 3.04 -8.44 14.03
C ARG A 15 3.72 -9.00 12.78
N LEU A 16 3.10 -10.03 12.16
CA LEU A 16 3.61 -10.61 10.92
C LEU A 16 3.47 -9.59 9.78
N SER A 17 4.59 -9.27 9.09
CA SER A 17 4.50 -8.41 7.91
C SER A 17 3.79 -9.13 6.77
N ILE A 18 3.01 -8.37 6.01
CA ILE A 18 2.29 -8.89 4.84
C ILE A 18 3.29 -9.44 3.81
N PHE A 19 4.41 -8.77 3.58
CA PHE A 19 5.41 -9.25 2.64
C PHE A 19 5.94 -10.64 3.00
N ARG A 20 6.28 -10.89 4.27
CA ARG A 20 6.74 -12.20 4.73
C ARG A 20 5.67 -13.27 4.57
N PHE A 21 4.41 -12.93 4.79
CA PHE A 21 3.28 -13.84 4.56
C PHE A 21 3.18 -14.19 3.07
N VAL A 22 3.14 -13.21 2.18
CA VAL A 22 3.00 -13.41 0.72
C VAL A 22 4.16 -14.22 0.14
N GLN A 23 5.38 -14.08 0.68
CA GLN A 23 6.53 -14.87 0.22
C GLN A 23 6.45 -16.35 0.61
N ASN A 24 5.79 -16.70 1.69
CA ASN A 24 5.69 -18.09 2.14
C ASN A 24 4.42 -18.32 2.98
N PRO A 25 3.22 -18.31 2.37
CA PRO A 25 1.96 -18.44 3.09
C PRO A 25 1.84 -19.78 3.82
N LEU A 26 2.29 -20.89 3.25
CA LEU A 26 2.30 -22.23 3.86
C LEU A 26 2.99 -22.32 5.22
N LYS A 27 3.88 -21.38 5.53
CA LYS A 27 4.50 -21.27 6.85
C LYS A 27 3.55 -20.79 7.94
N TYR A 28 2.49 -20.08 7.56
CA TYR A 28 1.62 -19.33 8.47
C TYR A 28 0.18 -19.83 8.51
N VAL A 29 -0.27 -20.47 7.44
CA VAL A 29 -1.61 -21.07 7.31
C VAL A 29 -1.47 -22.48 6.77
N THR A 30 -2.40 -23.36 7.18
CA THR A 30 -2.40 -24.78 6.80
C THR A 30 -3.43 -25.10 5.72
N ASP A 31 -4.41 -24.22 5.53
CA ASP A 31 -5.47 -24.35 4.53
C ASP A 31 -5.13 -23.45 3.32
N GLU A 32 -5.16 -24.04 2.12
CA GLU A 32 -4.90 -23.30 0.89
C GLU A 32 -5.97 -22.23 0.62
N ASP A 33 -7.20 -22.44 1.08
CA ASP A 33 -8.28 -21.46 0.97
C ASP A 33 -8.00 -20.17 1.80
N GLU A 34 -7.07 -20.24 2.76
CA GLU A 34 -6.64 -19.08 3.56
C GLU A 34 -5.46 -18.32 2.95
N PHE A 35 -4.87 -18.75 1.83
CA PHE A 35 -3.71 -18.06 1.22
C PHE A 35 -4.03 -16.65 0.76
N ASP A 36 -5.26 -16.42 0.37
CA ASP A 36 -5.74 -15.10 -0.03
C ASP A 36 -6.06 -14.19 1.17
N CYS A 37 -6.17 -14.74 2.38
CA CYS A 37 -6.49 -14.01 3.59
C CYS A 37 -5.23 -13.38 4.22
N LEU A 38 -5.05 -12.08 4.08
CA LEU A 38 -3.90 -11.36 4.64
C LEU A 38 -3.88 -11.35 6.18
N PRO A 39 -2.68 -11.26 6.81
CA PRO A 39 -2.53 -11.33 8.27
C PRO A 39 -3.20 -10.21 9.06
N ASP A 40 -3.53 -9.10 8.42
CA ASP A 40 -4.23 -7.97 9.05
C ASP A 40 -5.70 -8.28 9.38
N ARG A 41 -6.26 -9.34 8.77
CA ARG A 41 -7.62 -9.83 9.02
C ARG A 41 -8.69 -8.74 8.97
N ILE A 42 -8.55 -7.78 8.05
CA ILE A 42 -9.58 -6.75 7.86
C ILE A 42 -10.84 -7.43 7.33
N PRO A 43 -12.01 -7.21 7.95
CA PRO A 43 -13.28 -7.70 7.43
C PRO A 43 -13.56 -7.14 6.04
N LEU A 44 -14.24 -7.92 5.21
CA LEU A 44 -14.75 -7.43 3.92
C LEU A 44 -15.63 -6.20 4.14
N ARG A 45 -15.43 -5.17 3.35
CA ARG A 45 -16.27 -3.95 3.33
C ARG A 45 -17.56 -4.17 2.56
N HIS A 46 -17.50 -5.07 1.58
CA HIS A 46 -18.64 -5.47 0.75
C HIS A 46 -18.93 -6.93 1.02
N ASP A 47 -20.12 -7.21 1.57
CA ASP A 47 -20.50 -8.57 1.97
C ASP A 47 -20.81 -9.42 0.74
N VAL A 48 -19.89 -10.30 0.40
CA VAL A 48 -20.05 -11.33 -0.65
C VAL A 48 -19.93 -12.74 -0.06
N GLY A 49 -19.83 -12.86 1.26
CA GLY A 49 -19.75 -14.15 1.96
C GLY A 49 -18.40 -14.87 1.81
N MET A 50 -17.46 -14.35 1.00
CA MET A 50 -16.14 -14.93 0.76
C MET A 50 -15.14 -13.82 0.51
N TYR A 51 -13.90 -13.99 1.00
CA TYR A 51 -12.82 -13.05 0.74
C TYR A 51 -12.25 -13.26 -0.67
N PHE A 52 -12.11 -12.15 -1.40
CA PHE A 52 -11.40 -12.11 -2.67
C PHE A 52 -10.40 -10.95 -2.66
N PRO A 53 -9.10 -11.20 -2.91
CA PRO A 53 -8.11 -10.13 -3.01
C PRO A 53 -8.52 -9.06 -4.02
N ALA A 54 -8.34 -7.77 -3.66
CA ALA A 54 -8.70 -6.59 -4.44
C ALA A 54 -10.19 -6.39 -4.76
N TYR A 55 -11.10 -7.23 -4.27
CA TYR A 55 -12.54 -7.04 -4.52
C TYR A 55 -13.07 -5.75 -3.90
N ASP A 56 -12.70 -5.48 -2.66
CA ASP A 56 -13.11 -4.25 -1.98
C ASP A 56 -12.60 -2.99 -2.69
N ASP A 57 -11.36 -3.04 -3.19
CA ASP A 57 -10.79 -1.93 -3.97
C ASP A 57 -11.51 -1.76 -5.32
N TYR A 58 -11.88 -2.87 -5.98
CA TYR A 58 -12.69 -2.82 -7.20
C TYR A 58 -14.06 -2.17 -6.94
N MET A 59 -14.74 -2.57 -5.88
CA MET A 59 -16.04 -2.00 -5.53
C MET A 59 -15.90 -0.52 -5.15
N ASP A 60 -14.89 -0.16 -4.38
CA ASP A 60 -14.62 1.24 -4.04
C ASP A 60 -14.24 2.07 -5.27
N TYR A 61 -13.48 1.51 -6.23
CA TYR A 61 -13.11 2.19 -7.47
C TYR A 61 -14.33 2.60 -8.31
N TYR A 62 -15.38 1.79 -8.35
CA TYR A 62 -16.59 2.06 -9.15
C TYR A 62 -17.72 2.78 -8.39
N GLN A 63 -17.71 2.77 -7.05
CA GLN A 63 -18.76 3.39 -6.23
C GLN A 63 -18.46 4.87 -5.90
N PHE A 64 -17.62 5.54 -6.70
CA PHE A 64 -17.08 6.85 -6.41
C PHE A 64 -18.13 7.96 -6.33
N ASP A 65 -18.51 8.31 -5.08
CA ASP A 65 -19.05 9.61 -4.70
C ASP A 65 -18.62 10.00 -3.25
N LYS A 66 -17.53 9.42 -2.75
CA LYS A 66 -17.00 9.80 -1.44
C LYS A 66 -16.03 10.96 -1.60
N GLU A 67 -16.51 12.18 -1.44
CA GLU A 67 -15.61 13.31 -1.20
C GLU A 67 -14.71 13.02 -0.01
N ILE A 68 -13.43 12.89 -0.27
CA ILE A 68 -12.42 12.78 0.79
C ILE A 68 -12.26 14.18 1.42
N ASN A 69 -12.31 14.23 2.73
CA ASN A 69 -12.10 15.48 3.46
C ASN A 69 -10.69 16.05 3.14
N PRO A 70 -10.58 17.25 2.52
CA PRO A 70 -9.29 17.86 2.19
C PRO A 70 -8.37 18.05 3.40
N GLU A 71 -8.92 18.25 4.60
CA GLU A 71 -8.13 18.38 5.84
C GLU A 71 -7.45 17.06 6.22
N PHE A 72 -8.08 15.91 5.89
CA PHE A 72 -7.44 14.60 6.06
C PHE A 72 -6.21 14.48 5.17
N ILE A 73 -6.31 14.86 3.89
CA ILE A 73 -5.19 14.82 2.92
C ILE A 73 -4.05 15.74 3.37
N LYS A 74 -4.36 16.97 3.78
CA LYS A 74 -3.37 17.91 4.30
C LYS A 74 -2.65 17.37 5.53
N ARG A 75 -3.40 16.81 6.49
CA ARG A 75 -2.83 16.20 7.70
C ARG A 75 -1.93 15.01 7.35
N LEU A 76 -2.36 14.16 6.42
CA LEU A 76 -1.55 13.03 5.94
C LEU A 76 -0.22 13.53 5.36
N ALA A 77 -0.25 14.58 4.51
CA ALA A 77 0.93 15.19 3.92
C ALA A 77 1.83 15.87 4.97
N ASP A 78 1.25 16.52 6.01
CA ASP A 78 2.00 17.12 7.11
C ASP A 78 2.81 16.06 7.88
N MET A 79 2.18 14.93 8.22
CA MET A 79 2.85 13.83 8.94
C MET A 79 3.93 13.17 8.07
N PHE A 80 3.63 12.95 6.79
CA PHE A 80 4.61 12.44 5.83
C PHE A 80 5.85 13.35 5.77
N GLN A 81 5.67 14.65 5.52
CA GLN A 81 6.77 15.61 5.43
C GLN A 81 7.54 15.75 6.76
N ALA A 82 6.85 15.75 7.89
CA ALA A 82 7.50 15.84 9.19
C ALA A 82 8.42 14.63 9.45
N TYR A 83 8.05 13.44 8.96
CA TYR A 83 8.93 12.27 9.05
C TYR A 83 10.05 12.32 8.01
N VAL A 84 9.73 12.51 6.73
CA VAL A 84 10.71 12.43 5.63
C VAL A 84 11.78 13.52 5.73
N ASN A 85 11.40 14.74 6.15
CA ASN A 85 12.33 15.87 6.22
C ASN A 85 13.09 15.94 7.55
N ARG A 86 12.52 15.43 8.67
CA ARG A 86 13.05 15.67 10.02
C ARG A 86 13.25 14.40 10.84
N GLY A 87 12.90 13.23 10.31
CA GLY A 87 12.98 11.96 11.04
C GLY A 87 12.03 11.85 12.25
N ASN A 88 10.95 12.63 12.27
CA ASN A 88 10.03 12.65 13.42
C ASN A 88 9.27 11.33 13.55
N ILE A 89 9.65 10.51 14.54
CA ILE A 89 9.04 9.19 14.76
C ILE A 89 7.55 9.26 15.14
N ASN A 90 7.13 10.28 15.87
CA ASN A 90 5.72 10.45 16.21
C ASN A 90 4.88 10.76 14.97
N ALA A 91 5.44 11.54 14.02
CA ALA A 91 4.80 11.78 12.75
C ALA A 91 4.72 10.50 11.89
N LYS A 92 5.74 9.63 11.92
CA LYS A 92 5.68 8.31 11.28
C LYS A 92 4.56 7.45 11.84
N ILE A 93 4.43 7.42 13.18
CA ILE A 93 3.37 6.64 13.85
C ILE A 93 1.99 7.18 13.48
N GLU A 94 1.83 8.50 13.47
CA GLU A 94 0.56 9.12 13.09
C GLU A 94 0.22 8.90 11.63
N PHE A 95 1.18 9.08 10.71
CA PHE A 95 1.04 8.77 9.29
C PHE A 95 0.58 7.34 9.08
N TYR A 96 1.24 6.38 9.71
CA TYR A 96 0.87 4.98 9.68
C TYR A 96 -0.58 4.75 10.14
N ASN A 97 -0.98 5.35 11.27
CA ASN A 97 -2.33 5.18 11.82
C ASN A 97 -3.41 5.81 10.93
N LEU A 98 -3.12 6.91 10.26
CA LEU A 98 -4.02 7.53 9.29
C LEU A 98 -4.21 6.60 8.07
N LEU A 99 -3.12 6.05 7.53
CA LEU A 99 -3.18 5.16 6.37
C LEU A 99 -4.03 3.92 6.62
N LYS A 100 -3.81 3.22 7.74
CA LYS A 100 -4.55 1.98 8.02
C LYS A 100 -6.03 2.18 8.30
N GLY A 101 -6.46 3.41 8.53
CA GLY A 101 -7.85 3.75 8.89
C GLY A 101 -8.79 3.88 7.69
N PHE A 102 -8.25 4.03 6.47
CA PHE A 102 -9.05 4.28 5.27
C PHE A 102 -8.48 3.57 4.04
N PRO A 103 -9.34 3.09 3.11
CA PRO A 103 -8.90 2.47 1.87
C PRO A 103 -8.10 3.45 1.00
N ILE A 104 -6.89 3.06 0.63
CA ILE A 104 -5.96 3.88 -0.17
C ILE A 104 -6.54 4.20 -1.55
N ILE A 105 -7.31 3.30 -2.14
CA ILE A 105 -7.92 3.48 -3.46
C ILE A 105 -8.74 4.78 -3.54
N ASN A 106 -9.34 5.21 -2.43
CA ASN A 106 -10.22 6.37 -2.38
C ASN A 106 -9.48 7.72 -2.37
N TYR A 107 -8.16 7.76 -2.03
CA TYR A 107 -7.47 9.05 -1.82
C TYR A 107 -6.00 9.10 -2.22
N HIS A 108 -5.44 8.03 -2.75
CA HIS A 108 -4.02 8.03 -3.10
C HIS A 108 -3.66 9.11 -4.13
N ARG A 109 -4.54 9.37 -5.10
CA ARG A 109 -4.34 10.43 -6.11
C ARG A 109 -4.31 11.80 -5.45
N ASP A 110 -5.31 12.12 -4.62
CA ASP A 110 -5.37 13.41 -3.90
C ASP A 110 -4.14 13.63 -3.02
N PHE A 111 -3.65 12.56 -2.37
CA PHE A 111 -2.44 12.64 -1.56
C PHE A 111 -1.19 12.93 -2.42
N ILE A 112 -1.02 12.28 -3.56
CA ILE A 112 0.12 12.55 -4.46
C ILE A 112 0.03 13.96 -5.05
N ASP A 113 -1.16 14.41 -5.44
CA ASP A 113 -1.41 15.78 -5.93
C ASP A 113 -1.09 16.84 -4.86
N GLU A 114 -1.43 16.57 -3.60
CA GLU A 114 -1.06 17.43 -2.47
C GLU A 114 0.46 17.49 -2.29
N LEU A 115 1.19 16.35 -2.40
CA LEU A 115 2.65 16.34 -2.35
C LEU A 115 3.26 17.14 -3.50
N ALA A 116 2.71 17.01 -4.71
CA ALA A 116 3.15 17.76 -5.89
C ALA A 116 2.88 19.26 -5.71
N THR A 117 1.70 19.65 -5.23
CA THR A 117 1.32 21.03 -4.91
C THR A 117 2.30 21.67 -3.91
N ARG A 118 2.69 20.91 -2.89
CA ARG A 118 3.70 21.31 -1.89
C ARG A 118 5.12 21.27 -2.42
N LYS A 119 5.35 20.82 -3.63
CA LYS A 119 6.69 20.64 -4.24
C LYS A 119 7.61 19.79 -3.36
N VAL A 120 7.07 18.69 -2.83
CA VAL A 120 7.85 17.79 -1.99
C VAL A 120 8.97 17.17 -2.81
N VAL A 121 10.20 17.31 -2.33
CA VAL A 121 11.39 16.76 -2.99
C VAL A 121 11.50 15.27 -2.71
N ILE A 122 11.79 14.50 -3.76
CA ILE A 122 12.11 13.07 -3.63
C ILE A 122 13.45 12.92 -2.91
N THR A 123 13.46 12.25 -1.78
CA THR A 123 14.65 12.03 -0.95
C THR A 123 14.93 10.53 -0.80
N PRO A 124 16.17 10.14 -0.47
CA PRO A 124 16.47 8.75 -0.09
C PRO A 124 15.57 8.24 1.03
N GLN A 125 15.23 9.10 1.98
CA GLN A 125 14.38 8.75 3.12
C GLN A 125 12.93 8.41 2.71
N MET A 126 12.42 9.04 1.64
CA MET A 126 11.12 8.68 1.04
C MET A 126 11.16 7.26 0.46
N LYS A 127 12.24 6.90 -0.27
CA LYS A 127 12.44 5.55 -0.80
C LYS A 127 12.57 4.51 0.31
N GLU A 128 13.36 4.80 1.32
CA GLU A 128 13.52 3.95 2.51
C GLU A 128 12.19 3.74 3.24
N LEU A 129 11.39 4.80 3.38
CA LEU A 129 10.04 4.70 3.96
C LEU A 129 9.16 3.77 3.12
N GLY A 130 9.12 3.93 1.80
CA GLY A 130 8.34 3.08 0.90
C GLY A 130 8.77 1.60 1.02
N ARG A 131 10.07 1.32 0.96
CA ARG A 131 10.61 -0.05 1.13
C ARG A 131 10.22 -0.64 2.48
N TRP A 132 10.38 0.14 3.57
CA TRP A 132 9.98 -0.29 4.90
C TRP A 132 8.48 -0.58 4.99
N MET A 133 7.63 0.27 4.42
CA MET A 133 6.18 0.06 4.40
C MET A 133 5.80 -1.24 3.69
N VAL A 134 6.45 -1.56 2.58
CA VAL A 134 6.18 -2.80 1.84
C VAL A 134 6.70 -4.03 2.58
N MET A 135 7.92 -3.98 3.12
CA MET A 135 8.61 -5.17 3.64
C MET A 135 8.23 -5.51 5.09
N GLU A 136 8.02 -4.48 5.93
CA GLU A 136 7.98 -4.69 7.38
C GLU A 136 6.61 -4.45 8.00
N THR A 137 5.62 -3.94 7.23
CA THR A 137 4.34 -3.58 7.84
C THR A 137 3.28 -4.70 7.71
N PRO A 138 2.43 -4.82 8.75
CA PRO A 138 1.39 -5.85 8.81
C PRO A 138 0.02 -5.39 8.28
N ASP A 139 -0.15 -4.15 7.85
CA ASP A 139 -1.44 -3.60 7.44
C ASP A 139 -1.45 -3.28 5.94
N ARG A 140 -2.42 -3.85 5.17
CA ARG A 140 -2.47 -3.80 3.69
C ARG A 140 -2.50 -2.38 3.12
N GLU A 141 -3.23 -1.47 3.74
CA GLU A 141 -3.33 -0.10 3.24
C GLU A 141 -1.98 0.64 3.36
N VAL A 142 -1.20 0.33 4.39
CA VAL A 142 0.16 0.85 4.54
C VAL A 142 1.08 0.29 3.46
N VAL A 143 0.99 -1.01 3.17
CA VAL A 143 1.74 -1.66 2.08
C VAL A 143 1.40 -1.02 0.73
N LYS A 144 0.11 -0.82 0.42
CA LYS A 144 -0.36 -0.17 -0.81
C LYS A 144 0.25 1.22 -0.98
N MET A 145 0.21 2.05 0.07
CA MET A 145 0.85 3.38 0.04
C MET A 145 2.38 3.27 -0.13
N GLY A 146 3.01 2.31 0.50
CA GLY A 146 4.45 2.05 0.32
C GLY A 146 4.80 1.78 -1.15
N ILE A 147 4.01 0.96 -1.84
CA ILE A 147 4.15 0.67 -3.27
C ILE A 147 4.02 1.95 -4.11
N ILE A 148 3.00 2.78 -3.84
CA ILE A 148 2.79 4.06 -4.53
C ILE A 148 4.00 5.00 -4.31
N LEU A 149 4.49 5.12 -3.08
CA LEU A 149 5.65 5.96 -2.77
C LEU A 149 6.92 5.51 -3.51
N LEU A 150 7.12 4.21 -3.69
CA LEU A 150 8.23 3.68 -4.49
C LEU A 150 8.09 4.08 -5.97
N GLY A 151 6.87 4.03 -6.53
CA GLY A 151 6.57 4.52 -7.87
C GLY A 151 6.91 5.99 -8.04
N VAL A 152 6.28 6.85 -7.26
CA VAL A 152 6.44 8.30 -7.31
C VAL A 152 7.89 8.73 -7.06
N SER A 153 8.64 7.98 -6.25
CA SER A 153 10.06 8.24 -6.01
C SER A 153 11.00 7.67 -7.09
N HIS A 154 10.46 7.05 -8.14
CA HIS A 154 11.21 6.36 -9.20
C HIS A 154 12.29 5.43 -8.64
N ASP A 155 11.89 4.57 -7.67
CA ASP A 155 12.82 3.66 -7.01
C ASP A 155 12.99 2.36 -7.81
N ILE A 156 13.66 2.44 -8.96
CA ILE A 156 13.85 1.33 -9.91
C ILE A 156 14.47 0.08 -9.23
N GLU A 157 15.32 0.30 -8.23
CA GLU A 157 15.93 -0.79 -7.46
C GLU A 157 14.89 -1.64 -6.70
N SER A 158 13.70 -1.10 -6.45
CA SER A 158 12.59 -1.80 -5.80
C SER A 158 11.72 -2.63 -6.76
N ILE A 159 11.96 -2.63 -8.07
CA ILE A 159 11.17 -3.45 -9.02
C ILE A 159 11.12 -4.94 -8.63
N PRO A 160 12.22 -5.60 -8.21
CA PRO A 160 12.14 -6.99 -7.75
C PRO A 160 11.24 -7.17 -6.52
N LEU A 161 11.25 -6.22 -5.58
CA LEU A 161 10.37 -6.20 -4.42
C LEU A 161 8.90 -6.07 -4.85
N LEU A 162 8.61 -5.16 -5.78
CA LEU A 162 7.26 -4.95 -6.33
C LEU A 162 6.72 -6.19 -7.04
N LYS A 163 7.52 -6.83 -7.88
CA LYS A 163 7.17 -8.12 -8.51
C LYS A 163 6.87 -9.19 -7.47
N SER A 164 7.59 -9.19 -6.38
CA SER A 164 7.47 -10.18 -5.32
C SER A 164 6.18 -10.02 -4.51
N ILE A 165 5.76 -8.78 -4.18
CA ILE A 165 4.52 -8.51 -3.46
C ILE A 165 3.29 -8.64 -4.37
N ALA A 166 3.42 -8.39 -5.67
CA ALA A 166 2.35 -8.51 -6.67
C ALA A 166 1.88 -9.96 -6.91
N LYS A 167 2.56 -10.96 -6.35
CA LYS A 167 2.08 -12.35 -6.35
C LYS A 167 0.74 -12.50 -5.63
N HIS A 168 0.39 -11.56 -4.75
CA HIS A 168 -0.91 -11.50 -4.12
C HIS A 168 -1.77 -10.43 -4.81
N GLY A 169 -2.94 -10.82 -5.28
CA GLY A 169 -3.83 -9.98 -6.09
C GLY A 169 -4.23 -8.64 -5.47
N GLU A 170 -4.22 -8.55 -4.14
CA GLU A 170 -4.50 -7.30 -3.40
C GLU A 170 -3.58 -6.14 -3.78
N PHE A 171 -2.35 -6.41 -4.23
CA PHE A 171 -1.33 -5.38 -4.47
C PHE A 171 -1.07 -5.10 -5.94
N THR A 172 -1.62 -5.91 -6.85
CA THR A 172 -1.27 -5.89 -8.28
C THR A 172 -1.59 -4.57 -8.94
N TYR A 173 -2.74 -3.97 -8.65
CA TYR A 173 -3.13 -2.65 -9.17
C TYR A 173 -2.12 -1.57 -8.78
N TYR A 174 -1.72 -1.52 -7.52
CA TYR A 174 -0.77 -0.53 -7.00
C TYR A 174 0.64 -0.74 -7.55
N VAL A 175 1.04 -2.01 -7.75
CA VAL A 175 2.30 -2.32 -8.43
C VAL A 175 2.25 -1.85 -9.88
N GLY A 176 1.14 -2.03 -10.58
CA GLY A 176 0.95 -1.48 -11.93
C GLY A 176 1.12 0.04 -11.96
N LEU A 177 0.48 0.77 -11.04
CA LEU A 177 0.66 2.23 -10.88
C LEU A 177 2.12 2.61 -10.64
N ALA A 178 2.81 1.88 -9.75
CA ALA A 178 4.21 2.15 -9.46
C ALA A 178 5.12 1.89 -10.68
N LEU A 179 4.88 0.82 -11.43
CA LEU A 179 5.63 0.50 -12.65
C LEU A 179 5.39 1.54 -13.75
N TYR A 180 4.16 2.04 -13.90
CA TYR A 180 3.83 3.13 -14.83
C TYR A 180 4.70 4.37 -14.59
N GLU A 181 4.89 4.75 -13.32
CA GLU A 181 5.76 5.87 -12.96
C GLU A 181 7.26 5.59 -13.17
N MET A 182 7.69 4.32 -13.14
CA MET A 182 9.10 3.94 -13.12
C MET A 182 9.71 3.63 -14.49
N ILE A 183 8.95 2.97 -15.37
CA ILE A 183 9.52 2.39 -16.60
C ILE A 183 8.60 2.52 -17.81
N PRO A 184 9.16 2.78 -19.02
CA PRO A 184 8.35 2.93 -20.22
C PRO A 184 7.59 1.67 -20.66
N GLN A 185 8.12 0.45 -20.37
CA GLN A 185 7.49 -0.82 -20.73
C GLN A 185 6.74 -1.44 -19.53
N TRP A 186 6.13 -0.61 -18.73
CA TRP A 186 5.39 -1.04 -17.53
C TRP A 186 4.23 -1.99 -17.86
N ASP A 187 3.56 -1.76 -18.96
CA ASP A 187 2.44 -2.55 -19.48
C ASP A 187 2.84 -4.01 -19.76
N LEU A 188 3.95 -4.23 -20.47
CA LEU A 188 4.46 -5.58 -20.73
C LEU A 188 4.85 -6.28 -19.43
N MET A 189 5.50 -5.56 -18.51
CA MET A 189 5.87 -6.11 -17.21
C MET A 189 4.64 -6.43 -16.35
N LEU A 190 3.61 -5.59 -16.39
CA LEU A 190 2.35 -5.86 -15.68
C LEU A 190 1.63 -7.07 -16.24
N ILE A 191 1.60 -7.24 -17.57
CA ILE A 191 1.02 -8.42 -18.22
C ILE A 191 1.70 -9.70 -17.71
N ASP A 192 3.03 -9.74 -17.68
CA ASP A 192 3.80 -10.89 -17.14
C ASP A 192 3.44 -11.19 -15.67
N ILE A 193 3.23 -10.15 -14.86
CA ILE A 193 2.86 -10.29 -13.45
C ILE A 193 1.46 -10.88 -13.29
N ILE A 194 0.50 -10.46 -14.11
CA ILE A 194 -0.91 -10.85 -13.96
C ILE A 194 -1.26 -12.17 -14.64
N GLU A 195 -0.40 -12.69 -15.50
CA GLU A 195 -0.64 -13.96 -16.21
C GLU A 195 -1.00 -15.11 -15.24
N PRO A 196 -0.26 -15.34 -14.14
CA PRO A 196 -0.58 -16.40 -13.18
C PRO A 196 -1.68 -16.04 -12.18
N LEU A 197 -2.17 -14.80 -12.17
CA LEU A 197 -3.17 -14.35 -11.20
C LEU A 197 -4.59 -14.67 -11.65
N TYR A 198 -5.48 -14.78 -10.67
CA TYR A 198 -6.91 -15.02 -10.86
C TYR A 198 -7.74 -13.91 -10.21
N TYR A 199 -9.04 -13.86 -10.51
CA TYR A 199 -10.04 -13.00 -9.87
C TYR A 199 -9.75 -11.50 -9.97
N TRP A 200 -10.09 -10.77 -8.91
CA TRP A 200 -10.18 -9.31 -8.89
C TRP A 200 -8.82 -8.61 -9.02
N GLY A 201 -7.74 -9.19 -8.53
CA GLY A 201 -6.40 -8.65 -8.70
C GLY A 201 -6.02 -8.54 -10.18
N ARG A 202 -6.34 -9.58 -10.98
CA ARG A 202 -6.15 -9.54 -12.43
C ARG A 202 -7.08 -8.54 -13.11
N ILE A 203 -8.37 -8.48 -12.69
CA ILE A 203 -9.34 -7.53 -13.22
C ILE A 203 -8.88 -6.09 -12.99
N MET A 204 -8.47 -5.76 -11.78
CA MET A 204 -7.99 -4.41 -11.43
C MET A 204 -6.77 -4.00 -12.25
N ALA A 205 -5.83 -4.92 -12.50
CA ALA A 205 -4.67 -4.64 -13.33
C ALA A 205 -5.05 -4.46 -14.82
N VAL A 206 -6.03 -5.20 -15.33
CA VAL A 206 -6.55 -5.00 -16.71
C VAL A 206 -7.26 -3.64 -16.83
N ILE A 207 -8.02 -3.23 -15.82
CA ILE A 207 -8.63 -1.89 -15.79
C ILE A 207 -7.53 -0.82 -15.91
N LEU A 208 -6.46 -0.95 -15.12
CA LEU A 208 -5.32 -0.03 -15.20
C LEU A 208 -4.71 0.04 -16.61
N LEU A 209 -4.51 -1.12 -17.26
CA LEU A 209 -3.99 -1.18 -18.64
C LEU A 209 -4.91 -0.54 -19.69
N LEU A 210 -6.21 -0.42 -19.38
CA LEU A 210 -7.18 0.22 -20.28
C LEU A 210 -7.30 1.72 -20.04
N ASP A 211 -6.95 2.20 -18.84
CA ASP A 211 -7.07 3.60 -18.43
C ASP A 211 -5.85 4.45 -18.83
N TYR A 212 -4.71 3.80 -19.13
CA TYR A 212 -3.41 4.43 -19.48
C TYR A 212 -2.85 3.90 -20.80
#